data_37c44181465306994f5583e70d9731d8
#
_entry.id   37c44181465306994f5583e70d9731d8
#
_cell.length_a   1.000
_cell.length_b   1.000
_cell.length_c   1.000
_cell.angle_alpha   90.00
_cell.angle_beta   90.00
_cell.angle_gamma   90.00
#
_symmetry.space_group_name_H-M   'P 1'
#
loop_
_entity.id
_entity.type
_entity.pdbx_description
1 polymer ?
#
loop_
_entity_poly.entity_id
_entity_poly.type
_entity_poly.pdbx_seq_one_letter_code
_entity_poly.pdbx_strand_id
1 'polypeptide(L)'
;MKGILVILDGLGDLPNKKLDEKTPLEAAETPNMDFLANRGELGYMYPVKPGFVPGSDEAIVSIFGNELISSTRGQLEARGAGVKLTRGDLALRTNFATIDSLKKGNLIDRRAGRTLTTKEAEILEKAINEIDLPCKFIFKSTIQHRGVLVFKGGFSDNIWGNDVHYHKNPQDKDKICFSKPLDDDENSQYSANLLNEFYEKVYGVLKDHPVNKERRKKGLMPANYLLVRGPGIENPKLKFYKKWISVAYMPLEIGFSQVSGMKIFSFKYPKLKDHDVYENLYKGLKKVCKVSIKAIKQSYKKYDYAYIHIKETDLPGHDNKPFEKKLMIEYIDKKLFFFLEEICRKEEN
;
A
#
# COMPACT_ATOMS: atom_id res chain seq x y z
N MET A 1 -27.69 0.10 -9.17
CA MET A 1 -26.22 -0.09 -9.39
C MET A 1 -26.07 -1.26 -10.34
N LYS A 2 -25.24 -1.13 -11.36
CA LYS A 2 -25.09 -2.16 -12.43
C LYS A 2 -24.02 -3.21 -12.10
N GLY A 3 -23.01 -2.82 -11.31
CA GLY A 3 -21.94 -3.73 -10.96
C GLY A 3 -21.17 -3.29 -9.72
N ILE A 4 -20.61 -4.28 -9.03
CA ILE A 4 -19.76 -4.09 -7.84
C ILE A 4 -18.49 -4.90 -8.05
N LEU A 5 -17.34 -4.22 -8.18
CA LEU A 5 -16.04 -4.85 -8.23
C LEU A 5 -15.50 -4.94 -6.79
N VAL A 6 -15.31 -6.14 -6.29
CA VAL A 6 -14.66 -6.40 -4.99
C VAL A 6 -13.31 -7.03 -5.24
N ILE A 7 -12.26 -6.38 -4.76
CA ILE A 7 -10.90 -6.93 -4.76
C ILE A 7 -10.54 -7.31 -3.33
N LEU A 8 -10.23 -8.58 -3.11
CA LEU A 8 -9.64 -9.10 -1.89
C LEU A 8 -8.14 -9.25 -2.12
N ASP A 9 -7.36 -8.31 -1.61
CA ASP A 9 -5.92 -8.26 -1.87
C ASP A 9 -5.19 -9.43 -1.21
N GLY A 10 -4.31 -10.08 -1.98
CA GLY A 10 -3.58 -11.24 -1.50
C GLY A 10 -4.45 -12.43 -1.08
N LEU A 11 -5.67 -12.58 -1.64
CA LEU A 11 -6.56 -13.69 -1.32
C LEU A 11 -5.95 -15.04 -1.69
N GLY A 12 -5.37 -15.15 -2.89
CA GLY A 12 -4.70 -16.36 -3.36
C GLY A 12 -3.55 -16.76 -2.44
N ASP A 13 -3.38 -18.06 -2.25
CA ASP A 13 -2.31 -18.66 -1.44
C ASP A 13 -2.02 -20.08 -1.88
N LEU A 14 -0.95 -20.66 -1.34
CA LEU A 14 -0.62 -22.05 -1.54
C LEU A 14 -1.27 -22.94 -0.46
N PRO A 15 -1.47 -24.24 -0.75
CA PRO A 15 -1.86 -25.22 0.25
C PRO A 15 -0.92 -25.21 1.45
N ASN A 16 -1.44 -25.38 2.65
CA ASN A 16 -0.68 -25.29 3.89
C ASN A 16 -0.97 -26.49 4.81
N LYS A 17 0.07 -27.15 5.31
CA LYS A 17 -0.02 -28.29 6.23
C LYS A 17 -0.87 -27.99 7.47
N LYS A 18 -0.85 -26.77 7.96
CA LYS A 18 -1.67 -26.35 9.11
C LYS A 18 -3.18 -26.31 8.80
N LEU A 19 -3.56 -26.38 7.53
CA LEU A 19 -4.94 -26.38 7.05
C LEU A 19 -5.25 -27.66 6.26
N ASP A 20 -4.63 -28.78 6.62
CA ASP A 20 -4.83 -30.11 5.98
C ASP A 20 -4.60 -30.04 4.46
N GLU A 21 -3.47 -29.44 4.06
CA GLU A 21 -3.06 -29.26 2.65
C GLU A 21 -4.06 -28.43 1.82
N LYS A 22 -4.91 -27.63 2.47
CA LYS A 22 -5.81 -26.66 1.81
C LYS A 22 -5.20 -25.27 1.80
N THR A 23 -5.59 -24.46 0.82
CA THR A 23 -5.39 -23.01 0.87
C THR A 23 -6.27 -22.40 1.95
N PRO A 24 -5.97 -21.19 2.46
CA PRO A 24 -6.86 -20.49 3.39
C PRO A 24 -8.28 -20.29 2.87
N LEU A 25 -8.45 -20.11 1.55
CA LEU A 25 -9.77 -19.94 0.93
C LEU A 25 -10.54 -21.28 0.91
N GLU A 26 -9.89 -22.38 0.52
CA GLU A 26 -10.51 -23.71 0.53
C GLU A 26 -10.87 -24.19 1.94
N ALA A 27 -10.10 -23.77 2.96
CA ALA A 27 -10.37 -24.12 4.35
C ALA A 27 -11.43 -23.21 5.02
N ALA A 28 -11.73 -22.05 4.42
CA ALA A 28 -12.68 -21.09 4.98
C ALA A 28 -14.13 -21.49 4.70
N GLU A 29 -15.03 -21.18 5.65
CA GLU A 29 -16.48 -21.28 5.45
C GLU A 29 -16.98 -20.03 4.74
N THR A 30 -17.36 -20.16 3.46
CA THR A 30 -17.72 -19.03 2.58
C THR A 30 -19.07 -19.22 1.87
N PRO A 31 -20.16 -19.53 2.59
CA PRO A 31 -21.43 -19.87 1.96
C PRO A 31 -22.01 -18.76 1.08
N ASN A 32 -21.74 -17.49 1.38
CA ASN A 32 -22.27 -16.37 0.59
C ASN A 32 -21.42 -16.14 -0.68
N MET A 33 -20.09 -16.33 -0.62
CA MET A 33 -19.25 -16.34 -1.82
C MET A 33 -19.58 -17.53 -2.70
N ASP A 34 -19.79 -18.71 -2.13
CA ASP A 34 -20.16 -19.93 -2.84
C ASP A 34 -21.51 -19.79 -3.54
N PHE A 35 -22.48 -19.15 -2.88
CA PHE A 35 -23.78 -18.82 -3.50
C PHE A 35 -23.60 -17.97 -4.76
N LEU A 36 -22.75 -16.93 -4.71
CA LEU A 36 -22.50 -16.05 -5.86
C LEU A 36 -21.70 -16.78 -6.94
N ALA A 37 -20.69 -17.57 -6.56
CA ALA A 37 -19.85 -18.34 -7.47
C ALA A 37 -20.68 -19.39 -8.26
N ASN A 38 -21.61 -20.06 -7.60
CA ASN A 38 -22.50 -21.04 -8.24
C ASN A 38 -23.49 -20.45 -9.25
N ARG A 39 -23.68 -19.13 -9.24
CA ARG A 39 -24.56 -18.39 -10.15
C ARG A 39 -23.80 -17.53 -11.16
N GLY A 40 -22.52 -17.40 -10.99
CA GLY A 40 -21.64 -16.61 -11.85
C GLY A 40 -20.76 -17.45 -12.73
N GLU A 41 -19.94 -16.77 -13.48
CA GLU A 41 -18.84 -17.36 -14.24
C GLU A 41 -17.56 -17.29 -13.42
N LEU A 42 -16.83 -18.40 -13.34
CA LEU A 42 -15.53 -18.46 -12.71
C LEU A 42 -14.45 -18.40 -13.78
N GLY A 43 -13.40 -17.67 -13.48
CA GLY A 43 -12.30 -17.50 -14.42
C GLY A 43 -10.97 -17.25 -13.72
N TYR A 44 -9.92 -17.23 -14.53
CA TYR A 44 -8.57 -16.93 -14.12
C TYR A 44 -8.09 -15.66 -14.80
N MET A 45 -7.51 -14.76 -14.00
CA MET A 45 -7.04 -13.45 -14.49
C MET A 45 -5.61 -13.20 -14.07
N TYR A 46 -4.78 -12.80 -15.02
CA TYR A 46 -3.51 -12.15 -14.71
C TYR A 46 -3.76 -10.65 -14.52
N PRO A 47 -3.43 -10.07 -13.34
CA PRO A 47 -3.68 -8.64 -13.11
C PRO A 47 -3.00 -7.72 -14.12
N VAL A 48 -1.88 -8.16 -14.70
CA VAL A 48 -1.17 -7.46 -15.77
C VAL A 48 -0.98 -8.37 -16.99
N LYS A 49 -0.11 -9.38 -16.89
CA LYS A 49 0.17 -10.37 -17.93
C LYS A 49 0.81 -11.63 -17.33
N PRO A 50 0.78 -12.77 -18.03
CA PRO A 50 1.48 -13.98 -17.59
C PRO A 50 2.95 -13.73 -17.28
N GLY A 51 3.45 -14.33 -16.19
CA GLY A 51 4.85 -14.22 -15.76
C GLY A 51 5.27 -12.87 -15.16
N PHE A 52 4.37 -11.90 -15.10
CA PHE A 52 4.63 -10.60 -14.44
C PHE A 52 4.06 -10.59 -13.03
N VAL A 53 4.92 -10.30 -12.05
CA VAL A 53 4.52 -10.16 -10.63
C VAL A 53 4.34 -8.67 -10.32
N PRO A 54 3.10 -8.15 -10.35
CA PRO A 54 2.86 -6.73 -10.20
C PRO A 54 2.93 -6.27 -8.75
N GLY A 55 3.30 -5.01 -8.56
CA GLY A 55 2.92 -4.28 -7.35
C GLY A 55 1.42 -3.94 -7.34
N SER A 56 0.88 -3.56 -6.18
CA SER A 56 -0.55 -3.23 -6.09
C SER A 56 -0.95 -2.04 -6.99
N ASP A 57 -0.04 -1.11 -7.25
CA ASP A 57 -0.25 0.02 -8.15
C ASP A 57 -0.40 -0.43 -9.61
N GLU A 58 0.52 -1.28 -10.08
CA GLU A 58 0.47 -1.83 -11.43
C GLU A 58 -0.79 -2.70 -11.63
N ALA A 59 -1.09 -3.55 -10.63
CA ALA A 59 -2.28 -4.40 -10.67
C ALA A 59 -3.57 -3.58 -10.76
N ILE A 60 -3.77 -2.58 -9.92
CA ILE A 60 -4.98 -1.75 -9.92
C ILE A 60 -5.10 -0.98 -11.25
N VAL A 61 -4.02 -0.35 -11.70
CA VAL A 61 -4.01 0.40 -12.97
C VAL A 61 -4.42 -0.48 -14.13
N SER A 62 -3.87 -1.70 -14.21
CA SER A 62 -4.16 -2.66 -15.26
C SER A 62 -5.57 -3.25 -15.18
N ILE A 63 -6.04 -3.66 -13.99
CA ILE A 63 -7.41 -4.19 -13.77
C ILE A 63 -8.46 -3.19 -14.24
N PHE A 64 -8.21 -1.89 -14.06
CA PHE A 64 -9.07 -0.83 -14.60
C PHE A 64 -8.80 -0.49 -16.07
N GLY A 65 -8.06 -1.33 -16.80
CA GLY A 65 -7.85 -1.20 -18.25
C GLY A 65 -7.04 0.03 -18.63
N ASN A 66 -6.15 0.51 -17.76
CA ASN A 66 -5.19 1.56 -18.10
C ASN A 66 -3.84 0.97 -18.49
N GLU A 67 -3.07 1.71 -19.29
CA GLU A 67 -1.69 1.37 -19.59
C GLU A 67 -0.80 1.55 -18.36
N LEU A 68 0.19 0.66 -18.20
CA LEU A 68 1.18 0.79 -17.13
C LEU A 68 2.16 1.90 -17.49
N ILE A 69 2.24 2.88 -16.65
CA ILE A 69 3.24 3.94 -16.67
C ILE A 69 4.30 3.60 -15.63
N SER A 70 5.57 3.75 -15.97
CA SER A 70 6.72 3.30 -15.17
C SER A 70 6.75 3.84 -13.73
N SER A 71 6.08 4.94 -13.42
CA SER A 71 6.23 5.65 -12.16
C SER A 71 4.92 6.22 -11.62
N THR A 72 3.92 5.38 -11.39
CA THR A 72 2.62 5.84 -10.85
C THR A 72 2.56 5.85 -9.33
N ARG A 73 3.33 5.00 -8.65
CA ARG A 73 3.15 4.73 -7.22
C ARG A 73 3.36 5.93 -6.32
N GLY A 74 4.48 6.63 -6.45
CA GLY A 74 4.79 7.81 -5.64
C GLY A 74 3.72 8.89 -5.77
N GLN A 75 3.30 9.18 -7.00
CA GLN A 75 2.27 10.17 -7.31
C GLN A 75 0.92 9.80 -6.71
N LEU A 76 0.48 8.55 -6.86
CA LEU A 76 -0.80 8.09 -6.32
C LEU A 76 -0.79 8.10 -4.79
N GLU A 77 0.26 7.55 -4.17
CA GLU A 77 0.35 7.49 -2.70
C GLU A 77 0.46 8.89 -2.06
N ALA A 78 1.21 9.82 -2.66
CA ALA A 78 1.32 11.18 -2.16
C ALA A 78 -0.03 11.93 -2.22
N ARG A 79 -0.77 11.80 -3.34
CA ARG A 79 -2.12 12.37 -3.47
C ARG A 79 -3.08 11.76 -2.45
N GLY A 80 -3.10 10.44 -2.34
CA GLY A 80 -3.95 9.75 -1.37
C GLY A 80 -3.58 10.05 0.09
N ALA A 81 -2.33 10.40 0.37
CA ALA A 81 -1.89 10.91 1.66
C ALA A 81 -2.27 12.39 1.88
N GLY A 82 -2.88 13.06 0.89
CA GLY A 82 -3.30 14.44 0.96
C GLY A 82 -2.16 15.45 0.79
N VAL A 83 -1.04 15.04 0.19
CA VAL A 83 0.04 15.96 -0.20
C VAL A 83 -0.35 16.65 -1.51
N LYS A 84 -0.35 17.97 -1.51
CA LYS A 84 -0.58 18.75 -2.73
C LYS A 84 0.66 18.67 -3.62
N LEU A 85 0.48 18.15 -4.82
CA LEU A 85 1.53 18.04 -5.84
C LEU A 85 1.33 19.10 -6.93
N THR A 86 2.45 19.66 -7.38
CA THR A 86 2.53 20.52 -8.54
C THR A 86 3.37 19.86 -9.63
N ARG A 87 3.35 20.40 -10.85
CA ARG A 87 4.14 19.87 -11.97
C ARG A 87 5.63 19.87 -11.62
N GLY A 88 6.30 18.74 -11.86
CA GLY A 88 7.73 18.57 -11.59
C GLY A 88 8.07 18.18 -10.15
N ASP A 89 7.08 18.05 -9.26
CA ASP A 89 7.31 17.50 -7.92
C ASP A 89 7.64 16.00 -8.01
N LEU A 90 8.78 15.60 -7.49
CA LEU A 90 9.17 14.20 -7.44
C LEU A 90 8.57 13.54 -6.21
N ALA A 91 7.58 12.69 -6.44
CA ALA A 91 6.92 11.94 -5.38
C ALA A 91 7.40 10.49 -5.33
N LEU A 92 7.68 9.98 -4.11
CA LEU A 92 8.21 8.66 -3.88
C LEU A 92 7.46 7.99 -2.72
N ARG A 93 7.26 6.67 -2.82
CA ARG A 93 6.79 5.83 -1.74
C ARG A 93 7.94 5.52 -0.78
N THR A 94 7.68 5.56 0.52
CA THR A 94 8.68 5.22 1.54
C THR A 94 8.20 4.18 2.55
N ASN A 95 9.16 3.46 3.14
CA ASN A 95 8.96 2.63 4.32
C ASN A 95 10.03 2.97 5.36
N PHE A 96 9.63 3.11 6.63
CA PHE A 96 10.59 3.00 7.73
C PHE A 96 11.16 1.58 7.79
N ALA A 97 12.47 1.50 7.86
CA ALA A 97 13.23 0.26 7.88
C ALA A 97 14.24 0.25 9.03
N THR A 98 14.81 -0.92 9.27
CA THR A 98 15.89 -1.13 10.23
C THR A 98 17.14 -1.53 9.48
N ILE A 99 18.23 -0.80 9.68
CA ILE A 99 19.57 -1.18 9.22
C ILE A 99 20.53 -1.25 10.40
N ASP A 100 21.64 -1.97 10.24
CA ASP A 100 22.70 -2.00 11.26
C ASP A 100 23.47 -0.67 11.29
N SER A 101 24.02 -0.27 10.16
CA SER A 101 24.72 1.01 9.97
C SER A 101 24.86 1.35 8.48
N LEU A 102 25.07 2.62 8.15
CA LEU A 102 25.39 3.02 6.78
C LEU A 102 26.71 2.38 6.28
N LYS A 103 27.68 2.21 7.17
CA LYS A 103 29.01 1.64 6.83
C LYS A 103 28.92 0.17 6.42
N LYS A 104 28.18 -0.65 7.16
CA LYS A 104 27.99 -2.08 6.87
C LYS A 104 26.90 -2.31 5.84
N GLY A 105 25.85 -1.49 5.88
CA GLY A 105 24.75 -1.49 4.93
C GLY A 105 23.83 -2.70 5.01
N ASN A 106 23.79 -3.44 6.14
CA ASN A 106 22.91 -4.59 6.26
C ASN A 106 21.48 -4.13 6.54
N LEU A 107 20.54 -4.59 5.70
CA LEU A 107 19.11 -4.40 5.88
C LEU A 107 18.55 -5.47 6.82
N ILE A 108 18.26 -5.09 8.05
CA ILE A 108 17.77 -6.01 9.09
C ILE A 108 16.27 -6.27 8.92
N ASP A 109 15.49 -5.21 8.67
CA ASP A 109 14.06 -5.35 8.44
C ASP A 109 13.52 -4.19 7.59
N ARG A 110 12.77 -4.52 6.55
CA ARG A 110 12.22 -3.55 5.58
C ARG A 110 11.05 -2.73 6.11
N ARG A 111 10.53 -3.04 7.29
CA ARG A 111 9.29 -2.50 7.84
C ARG A 111 9.38 -2.19 9.33
N ALA A 112 10.62 -2.04 9.86
CA ALA A 112 10.91 -1.82 11.29
C ALA A 112 10.13 -2.79 12.21
N GLY A 113 10.16 -4.09 11.86
CA GLY A 113 9.45 -5.15 12.58
C GLY A 113 7.93 -5.06 12.48
N ARG A 114 7.37 -4.17 11.66
CA ARG A 114 5.93 -3.85 11.56
C ARG A 114 5.29 -3.38 12.87
N THR A 115 6.10 -3.05 13.87
CA THR A 115 5.67 -2.64 15.21
C THR A 115 5.74 -1.13 15.44
N LEU A 116 6.03 -0.34 14.40
CA LEU A 116 6.07 1.11 14.50
C LEU A 116 4.65 1.65 14.71
N THR A 117 4.40 2.22 15.88
CA THR A 117 3.10 2.80 16.19
C THR A 117 2.86 4.09 15.41
N THR A 118 1.59 4.46 15.24
CA THR A 118 1.24 5.69 14.52
C THR A 118 1.83 6.92 15.19
N LYS A 119 1.86 6.96 16.54
CA LYS A 119 2.44 8.07 17.31
C LYS A 119 3.95 8.17 17.12
N GLU A 120 4.66 7.04 17.15
CA GLU A 120 6.11 7.01 16.89
C GLU A 120 6.41 7.52 15.48
N ALA A 121 5.68 7.06 14.46
CA ALA A 121 5.86 7.50 13.08
C ALA A 121 5.61 9.02 12.93
N GLU A 122 4.57 9.57 13.58
CA GLU A 122 4.28 11.01 13.59
C GLU A 122 5.41 11.84 14.25
N ILE A 123 6.09 11.29 15.27
CA ILE A 123 7.24 11.96 15.93
C ILE A 123 8.47 11.91 15.00
N LEU A 124 8.77 10.76 14.41
CA LEU A 124 9.89 10.61 13.47
C LEU A 124 9.69 11.45 12.20
N GLU A 125 8.44 11.59 11.72
CA GLU A 125 8.09 12.47 10.59
C GLU A 125 8.51 13.92 10.87
N LYS A 126 8.23 14.43 12.06
CA LYS A 126 8.64 15.80 12.43
C LYS A 126 10.14 15.97 12.36
N ALA A 127 10.90 15.04 12.96
CA ALA A 127 12.35 15.08 12.95
C ALA A 127 12.94 14.99 11.53
N ILE A 128 12.34 14.20 10.64
CA ILE A 128 12.75 14.12 9.24
C ILE A 128 12.51 15.43 8.51
N ASN A 129 11.35 16.07 8.73
CA ASN A 129 11.04 17.35 8.05
C ASN A 129 11.86 18.55 8.55
N GLU A 130 12.65 18.40 9.62
CA GLU A 130 13.61 19.40 10.11
C GLU A 130 15.00 19.27 9.45
N ILE A 131 15.20 18.25 8.60
CA ILE A 131 16.47 18.08 7.86
C ILE A 131 16.64 19.20 6.85
N ASP A 132 17.83 19.81 6.85
CA ASP A 132 18.19 20.80 5.86
C ASP A 132 18.69 20.12 4.58
N LEU A 133 18.10 20.47 3.43
CA LEU A 133 18.46 20.03 2.09
C LEU A 133 18.46 21.21 1.11
N PRO A 134 19.21 21.13 0.01
CA PRO A 134 19.25 22.19 -0.99
C PRO A 134 17.93 22.37 -1.76
N CYS A 135 16.88 21.66 -1.39
CA CYS A 135 15.53 21.80 -1.95
C CYS A 135 14.46 21.71 -0.87
N LYS A 136 13.27 22.25 -1.17
CA LYS A 136 12.10 22.03 -0.32
C LYS A 136 11.60 20.61 -0.50
N PHE A 137 11.29 19.94 0.60
CA PHE A 137 10.68 18.63 0.57
C PHE A 137 9.58 18.47 1.62
N ILE A 138 8.79 17.43 1.49
CA ILE A 138 7.77 17.01 2.44
C ILE A 138 7.94 15.52 2.63
N PHE A 139 8.18 15.08 3.85
CA PHE A 139 8.00 13.71 4.25
C PHE A 139 6.71 13.58 5.05
N LYS A 140 5.86 12.60 4.74
CA LYS A 140 4.62 12.35 5.44
C LYS A 140 4.45 10.87 5.75
N SER A 141 4.40 10.53 7.02
CA SER A 141 4.03 9.19 7.47
C SER A 141 2.55 8.94 7.19
N THR A 142 2.20 7.70 6.88
CA THR A 142 0.82 7.34 6.53
C THR A 142 0.26 6.28 7.48
N ILE A 143 0.47 5.00 7.19
CA ILE A 143 -0.03 3.91 8.01
C ILE A 143 1.15 3.07 8.49
N GLN A 144 1.35 2.99 9.80
CA GLN A 144 2.43 2.22 10.43
C GLN A 144 3.81 2.67 9.89
N HIS A 145 4.60 1.72 9.33
CA HIS A 145 5.93 1.97 8.77
C HIS A 145 5.93 2.70 7.41
N ARG A 146 4.76 3.04 6.86
CA ARG A 146 4.62 3.59 5.51
C ARG A 146 4.66 5.11 5.51
N GLY A 147 5.19 5.69 4.42
CA GLY A 147 5.19 7.12 4.19
C GLY A 147 5.34 7.49 2.72
N VAL A 148 5.32 8.77 2.46
CA VAL A 148 5.60 9.38 1.17
C VAL A 148 6.63 10.48 1.33
N LEU A 149 7.51 10.62 0.35
CA LEU A 149 8.49 11.69 0.24
C LEU A 149 8.20 12.47 -1.03
N VAL A 150 8.20 13.79 -0.94
CA VAL A 150 8.01 14.67 -2.10
C VAL A 150 9.09 15.73 -2.10
N PHE A 151 9.93 15.74 -3.11
CA PHE A 151 10.81 16.85 -3.41
C PHE A 151 10.08 17.85 -4.30
N LYS A 152 10.15 19.15 -3.96
CA LYS A 152 9.44 20.23 -4.63
C LYS A 152 10.29 20.88 -5.72
N GLY A 153 9.81 20.77 -6.96
CA GLY A 153 10.38 21.42 -8.13
C GLY A 153 11.27 20.54 -9.01
N GLY A 154 11.13 20.57 -10.28
CA GLY A 154 12.01 20.25 -11.39
C GLY A 154 12.97 19.02 -11.34
N PHE A 155 12.62 17.95 -10.64
CA PHE A 155 13.45 16.76 -10.53
C PHE A 155 13.12 15.72 -11.61
N SER A 156 14.01 14.73 -11.81
CA SER A 156 13.78 13.57 -12.66
C SER A 156 13.25 12.39 -11.86
N ASP A 157 12.31 11.64 -12.41
CA ASP A 157 11.87 10.35 -11.89
C ASP A 157 12.56 9.16 -12.59
N ASN A 158 13.46 9.42 -13.54
CA ASN A 158 14.26 8.38 -14.19
C ASN A 158 15.44 7.96 -13.33
N ILE A 159 15.14 7.53 -12.12
CA ILE A 159 16.08 7.12 -11.08
C ILE A 159 15.61 5.84 -10.39
N TRP A 160 16.52 5.08 -9.86
CA TRP A 160 16.19 4.02 -8.93
C TRP A 160 16.12 4.56 -7.49
N GLY A 161 15.14 4.07 -6.71
CA GLY A 161 15.16 4.22 -5.27
C GLY A 161 16.11 3.22 -4.60
N ASN A 162 16.20 3.26 -3.27
CA ASN A 162 17.09 2.38 -2.50
C ASN A 162 16.43 1.09 -1.97
N ASP A 163 15.18 0.79 -2.36
CA ASP A 163 14.49 -0.47 -1.98
C ASP A 163 14.83 -1.57 -2.99
N VAL A 164 15.93 -2.27 -2.77
CA VAL A 164 16.50 -3.30 -3.66
C VAL A 164 15.54 -4.41 -4.06
N HIS A 165 14.52 -4.72 -3.25
CA HIS A 165 13.54 -5.75 -3.56
C HIS A 165 12.66 -5.42 -4.77
N TYR A 166 12.68 -4.16 -5.22
CA TYR A 166 11.94 -3.69 -6.40
C TYR A 166 12.86 -3.42 -7.60
N HIS A 167 14.14 -3.75 -7.49
CA HIS A 167 15.06 -3.74 -8.62
C HIS A 167 14.88 -5.00 -9.46
N LYS A 168 15.02 -4.91 -10.78
CA LYS A 168 14.81 -6.04 -11.71
C LYS A 168 15.76 -7.21 -11.44
N ASN A 169 17.00 -6.93 -11.04
CA ASN A 169 18.03 -7.93 -10.74
C ASN A 169 18.78 -7.54 -9.45
N PRO A 170 18.21 -7.76 -8.27
CA PRO A 170 18.89 -7.40 -7.03
C PRO A 170 20.08 -8.35 -6.78
N GLN A 171 21.27 -7.80 -6.70
CA GLN A 171 22.50 -8.58 -6.41
C GLN A 171 22.55 -9.06 -4.96
N ASP A 172 22.06 -8.25 -4.03
CA ASP A 172 21.97 -8.59 -2.60
C ASP A 172 20.72 -7.94 -1.97
N LYS A 173 19.76 -8.79 -1.61
CA LYS A 173 18.49 -8.33 -1.04
C LYS A 173 18.59 -7.90 0.42
N ASP A 174 19.68 -8.28 1.08
CA ASP A 174 19.92 -8.00 2.50
C ASP A 174 20.83 -6.79 2.72
N LYS A 175 21.10 -6.05 1.65
CA LYS A 175 21.88 -4.82 1.68
C LYS A 175 21.06 -3.60 1.27
N ILE A 176 21.37 -2.44 1.86
CA ILE A 176 20.91 -1.16 1.32
C ILE A 176 21.68 -0.83 0.04
N CYS A 177 21.07 -0.09 -0.84
CA CYS A 177 21.75 0.50 -1.99
C CYS A 177 21.55 2.01 -2.01
N PHE A 178 22.31 2.67 -2.88
CA PHE A 178 22.13 4.08 -3.20
C PHE A 178 21.29 4.23 -4.47
N SER A 179 20.57 5.33 -4.55
CA SER A 179 19.85 5.71 -5.77
C SER A 179 20.82 5.96 -6.91
N LYS A 180 20.43 5.56 -8.11
CA LYS A 180 21.22 5.75 -9.35
C LYS A 180 20.33 6.30 -10.45
N PRO A 181 20.87 7.14 -11.34
CA PRO A 181 20.14 7.53 -12.55
C PRO A 181 19.96 6.31 -13.45
N LEU A 182 18.93 6.34 -14.28
CA LEU A 182 18.61 5.30 -15.28
C LEU A 182 19.00 5.75 -16.70
N ASP A 183 19.46 6.98 -16.83
CA ASP A 183 19.98 7.61 -18.04
C ASP A 183 21.16 8.52 -17.72
N ASP A 184 21.73 9.15 -18.75
CA ASP A 184 22.87 10.07 -18.64
C ASP A 184 22.43 11.55 -18.47
N ASP A 185 21.15 11.81 -18.17
CA ASP A 185 20.64 13.16 -17.95
C ASP A 185 21.17 13.74 -16.63
N GLU A 186 21.66 14.99 -16.68
CA GLU A 186 22.22 15.67 -15.51
C GLU A 186 21.20 15.82 -14.38
N ASN A 187 19.92 16.02 -14.73
CA ASN A 187 18.86 16.14 -13.73
C ASN A 187 18.55 14.78 -13.07
N SER A 188 18.66 13.68 -13.80
CA SER A 188 18.57 12.32 -13.22
C SER A 188 19.70 12.07 -12.24
N GLN A 189 20.93 12.44 -12.61
CA GLN A 189 22.09 12.35 -11.72
C GLN A 189 21.92 13.22 -10.47
N TYR A 190 21.48 14.48 -10.65
CA TYR A 190 21.22 15.39 -9.53
C TYR A 190 20.14 14.84 -8.59
N SER A 191 19.03 14.34 -9.15
CA SER A 191 17.93 13.76 -8.39
C SER A 191 18.35 12.53 -7.57
N ALA A 192 19.17 11.65 -8.15
CA ALA A 192 19.73 10.50 -7.46
C ALA A 192 20.69 10.91 -6.33
N ASN A 193 21.56 11.88 -6.57
CA ASN A 193 22.50 12.40 -5.58
C ASN A 193 21.78 13.05 -4.39
N LEU A 194 20.74 13.85 -4.66
CA LEU A 194 19.92 14.48 -3.63
C LEU A 194 19.20 13.43 -2.75
N LEU A 195 18.68 12.36 -3.35
CA LEU A 195 18.11 11.24 -2.59
C LEU A 195 19.15 10.56 -1.70
N ASN A 196 20.37 10.37 -2.19
CA ASN A 196 21.43 9.76 -1.41
C ASN A 196 21.83 10.65 -0.21
N GLU A 197 21.96 11.95 -0.40
CA GLU A 197 22.16 12.91 0.69
C GLU A 197 21.02 12.85 1.71
N PHE A 198 19.76 12.78 1.24
CA PHE A 198 18.59 12.62 2.12
C PHE A 198 18.68 11.34 2.95
N TYR A 199 19.08 10.20 2.38
CA TYR A 199 19.19 8.94 3.13
C TYR A 199 20.24 9.02 4.25
N GLU A 200 21.39 9.64 3.98
CA GLU A 200 22.44 9.81 4.97
C GLU A 200 21.99 10.71 6.12
N LYS A 201 21.37 11.85 5.81
CA LYS A 201 20.84 12.79 6.80
C LYS A 201 19.72 12.16 7.62
N VAL A 202 18.80 11.44 6.99
CA VAL A 202 17.73 10.69 7.70
C VAL A 202 18.32 9.69 8.68
N TYR A 203 19.29 8.89 8.26
CA TYR A 203 19.96 7.97 9.17
C TYR A 203 20.62 8.70 10.34
N GLY A 204 21.32 9.80 10.06
CA GLY A 204 21.95 10.65 11.08
C GLY A 204 20.97 11.12 12.15
N VAL A 205 19.77 11.56 11.74
CA VAL A 205 18.69 12.02 12.64
C VAL A 205 18.04 10.85 13.37
N LEU A 206 17.77 9.75 12.67
CA LEU A 206 16.96 8.65 13.22
C LEU A 206 17.75 7.66 14.08
N LYS A 207 19.03 7.42 13.79
CA LYS A 207 19.82 6.37 14.48
C LYS A 207 19.78 6.49 16.01
N ASP A 208 19.90 7.70 16.54
CA ASP A 208 19.95 7.99 17.98
C ASP A 208 18.71 8.75 18.49
N HIS A 209 17.67 8.85 17.67
CA HIS A 209 16.43 9.52 18.04
C HIS A 209 15.82 8.89 19.30
N PRO A 210 15.25 9.66 20.25
CA PRO A 210 14.67 9.15 21.49
C PRO A 210 13.66 7.99 21.29
N VAL A 211 12.80 8.08 20.27
CA VAL A 211 11.88 6.99 19.90
C VAL A 211 12.65 5.70 19.63
N ASN A 212 13.72 5.74 18.84
CA ASN A 212 14.50 4.55 18.50
C ASN A 212 15.36 4.03 19.65
N LYS A 213 15.82 4.89 20.56
CA LYS A 213 16.46 4.48 21.81
C LYS A 213 15.46 3.72 22.70
N GLU A 214 14.26 4.22 22.84
CA GLU A 214 13.21 3.57 23.63
C GLU A 214 12.74 2.25 23.00
N ARG A 215 12.62 2.18 21.66
CA ARG A 215 12.31 0.94 20.95
C ARG A 215 13.37 -0.14 21.20
N ARG A 216 14.65 0.20 21.13
CA ARG A 216 15.75 -0.74 21.45
C ARG A 216 15.68 -1.23 22.90
N LYS A 217 15.39 -0.37 23.88
CA LYS A 217 15.21 -0.79 25.28
C LYS A 217 14.08 -1.81 25.45
N LYS A 218 13.04 -1.72 24.62
CA LYS A 218 11.90 -2.65 24.61
C LYS A 218 12.13 -3.90 23.75
N GLY A 219 13.32 -4.10 23.20
CA GLY A 219 13.61 -5.20 22.29
C GLY A 219 12.93 -5.08 20.91
N LEU A 220 12.44 -3.88 20.56
CA LEU A 220 11.80 -3.62 19.27
C LEU A 220 12.83 -3.11 18.26
N MET A 221 12.61 -3.46 16.99
CA MET A 221 13.45 -2.98 15.89
C MET A 221 13.35 -1.46 15.74
N PRO A 222 14.46 -0.71 15.71
CA PRO A 222 14.44 0.73 15.49
C PRO A 222 14.00 1.07 14.07
N ALA A 223 13.26 2.15 13.90
CA ALA A 223 12.92 2.73 12.61
C ALA A 223 13.99 3.77 12.25
N ASN A 224 15.20 3.32 11.90
CA ASN A 224 16.39 4.15 11.79
C ASN A 224 16.80 4.49 10.34
N TYR A 225 16.03 4.01 9.37
CA TYR A 225 16.30 4.24 7.94
C TYR A 225 15.00 4.36 7.15
N LEU A 226 15.08 4.91 5.94
CA LEU A 226 13.98 4.93 4.98
C LEU A 226 14.35 4.19 3.70
N LEU A 227 13.51 3.24 3.32
CA LEU A 227 13.52 2.66 1.99
C LEU A 227 12.56 3.45 1.09
N VAL A 228 13.02 3.78 -0.11
CA VAL A 228 12.33 4.66 -1.05
C VAL A 228 12.22 3.98 -2.41
N ARG A 229 11.06 4.13 -3.06
CA ARG A 229 10.77 3.53 -4.36
C ARG A 229 9.64 4.21 -5.11
N GLY A 230 9.46 3.82 -6.39
CA GLY A 230 8.39 4.27 -7.26
C GLY A 230 8.38 5.78 -7.46
N PRO A 231 9.52 6.37 -7.90
CA PRO A 231 9.59 7.79 -8.22
C PRO A 231 8.57 8.14 -9.31
N GLY A 232 8.03 9.34 -9.26
CA GLY A 232 7.13 9.86 -10.29
C GLY A 232 6.99 11.36 -10.20
N ILE A 233 7.05 12.05 -11.35
CA ILE A 233 6.91 13.50 -11.47
C ILE A 233 5.61 13.92 -12.15
N GLU A 234 5.02 13.03 -12.94
CA GLU A 234 3.81 13.32 -13.70
C GLU A 234 2.54 12.79 -13.03
N ASN A 235 1.44 13.47 -13.30
CA ASN A 235 0.13 12.98 -12.93
C ASN A 235 -0.21 11.76 -13.79
N PRO A 236 -0.50 10.59 -13.21
CA PRO A 236 -0.88 9.40 -13.99
C PRO A 236 -2.07 9.69 -14.90
N LYS A 237 -1.95 9.34 -16.19
CA LYS A 237 -3.04 9.47 -17.17
C LYS A 237 -3.97 8.26 -17.05
N LEU A 238 -4.97 8.34 -16.18
CA LEU A 238 -5.93 7.28 -15.94
C LEU A 238 -7.28 7.58 -16.60
N LYS A 239 -7.99 6.52 -16.99
CA LYS A 239 -9.38 6.62 -17.43
C LYS A 239 -10.26 7.23 -16.34
N PHE A 240 -11.30 7.94 -16.74
CA PHE A 240 -12.17 8.68 -15.83
C PHE A 240 -13.50 7.96 -15.60
N TYR A 241 -13.82 7.65 -14.34
CA TYR A 241 -14.96 6.82 -13.92
C TYR A 241 -16.00 7.63 -13.15
N LYS A 242 -16.72 8.57 -13.83
CA LYS A 242 -17.68 9.50 -13.21
C LYS A 242 -18.83 8.85 -12.44
N LYS A 243 -19.30 7.69 -12.89
CA LYS A 243 -20.43 6.98 -12.32
C LYS A 243 -20.04 5.85 -11.38
N TRP A 244 -18.80 5.90 -10.88
CA TRP A 244 -18.27 4.96 -9.93
C TRP A 244 -18.15 5.56 -8.53
N ILE A 245 -18.44 4.74 -7.52
CA ILE A 245 -17.96 4.97 -6.16
C ILE A 245 -16.76 4.09 -5.90
N SER A 246 -15.89 4.51 -4.98
CA SER A 246 -14.83 3.66 -4.44
C SER A 246 -14.88 3.63 -2.92
N VAL A 247 -14.62 2.47 -2.33
CA VAL A 247 -14.30 2.34 -0.91
C VAL A 247 -12.79 2.12 -0.81
N ALA A 248 -12.09 3.21 -0.53
CA ALA A 248 -10.63 3.28 -0.51
C ALA A 248 -10.16 3.96 0.78
N TYR A 249 -9.20 3.35 1.47
CA TYR A 249 -8.74 3.82 2.78
C TYR A 249 -7.22 3.77 2.95
N MET A 250 -6.51 3.16 2.02
CA MET A 250 -5.05 3.25 1.92
C MET A 250 -4.66 4.34 0.91
N PRO A 251 -3.52 5.01 1.09
CA PRO A 251 -3.12 6.12 0.23
C PRO A 251 -3.12 5.80 -1.26
N LEU A 252 -2.63 4.62 -1.65
CA LEU A 252 -2.58 4.22 -3.06
C LEU A 252 -3.96 4.21 -3.70
N GLU A 253 -4.91 3.51 -3.10
CA GLU A 253 -6.27 3.34 -3.60
C GLU A 253 -7.07 4.65 -3.56
N ILE A 254 -6.83 5.49 -2.54
CA ILE A 254 -7.40 6.85 -2.48
C ILE A 254 -6.88 7.69 -3.64
N GLY A 255 -5.56 7.71 -3.86
CA GLY A 255 -4.94 8.47 -4.95
C GLY A 255 -5.40 7.99 -6.32
N PHE A 256 -5.46 6.69 -6.55
CA PHE A 256 -6.02 6.10 -7.77
C PHE A 256 -7.45 6.58 -8.00
N SER A 257 -8.30 6.45 -6.98
CA SER A 257 -9.71 6.85 -7.08
C SER A 257 -9.89 8.35 -7.33
N GLN A 258 -9.03 9.20 -6.73
CA GLN A 258 -9.03 10.65 -6.97
C GLN A 258 -8.69 10.98 -8.42
N VAL A 259 -7.60 10.42 -8.93
CA VAL A 259 -7.15 10.67 -10.32
C VAL A 259 -8.16 10.12 -11.33
N SER A 260 -8.78 8.99 -11.02
CA SER A 260 -9.82 8.36 -11.86
C SER A 260 -11.20 9.00 -11.72
N GLY A 261 -11.38 10.04 -10.90
CA GLY A 261 -12.65 10.79 -10.79
C GLY A 261 -13.79 10.03 -10.10
N MET A 262 -13.49 9.00 -9.33
CA MET A 262 -14.50 8.25 -8.57
C MET A 262 -14.96 9.02 -7.33
N LYS A 263 -16.21 8.81 -6.90
CA LYS A 263 -16.71 9.27 -5.61
C LYS A 263 -16.14 8.39 -4.49
N ILE A 264 -15.29 8.93 -3.64
CA ILE A 264 -14.59 8.17 -2.61
C ILE A 264 -15.40 8.13 -1.32
N PHE A 265 -15.58 6.92 -0.79
CA PHE A 265 -15.97 6.64 0.59
C PHE A 265 -14.75 6.12 1.32
N SER A 266 -14.27 6.86 2.28
CA SER A 266 -13.06 6.54 3.03
C SER A 266 -13.30 6.58 4.53
N PHE A 267 -12.36 6.04 5.27
CA PHE A 267 -12.31 6.15 6.72
C PHE A 267 -10.86 6.26 7.19
N LYS A 268 -10.68 6.88 8.34
CA LYS A 268 -9.36 6.90 8.97
C LYS A 268 -9.04 5.50 9.49
N TYR A 269 -7.97 4.89 8.93
CA TYR A 269 -7.52 3.56 9.35
C TYR A 269 -7.22 3.57 10.86
N PRO A 270 -7.51 2.46 11.59
CA PRO A 270 -7.22 2.39 13.01
C PRO A 270 -5.75 2.70 13.30
N LYS A 271 -5.51 3.56 14.29
CA LYS A 271 -4.15 3.84 14.73
C LYS A 271 -3.58 2.59 15.42
N LEU A 272 -2.39 2.18 15.03
CA LEU A 272 -1.63 1.19 15.78
C LEU A 272 -1.14 1.87 17.07
N LYS A 273 -1.72 1.48 18.19
CA LYS A 273 -1.38 2.04 19.52
C LYS A 273 -0.40 1.14 20.25
N ASP A 274 -0.67 -0.14 20.20
CA ASP A 274 0.12 -1.22 20.75
C ASP A 274 0.83 -1.97 19.61
N HIS A 275 1.72 -2.87 19.94
CA HIS A 275 2.51 -3.58 18.92
C HIS A 275 1.77 -4.75 18.26
N ASP A 276 0.48 -4.96 18.62
CA ASP A 276 -0.35 -6.00 18.01
C ASP A 276 -0.92 -5.53 16.66
N VAL A 277 -0.22 -5.94 15.60
CA VAL A 277 -0.58 -5.63 14.22
C VAL A 277 -1.87 -6.32 13.80
N TYR A 278 -2.12 -7.55 14.29
CA TYR A 278 -3.28 -8.35 13.89
C TYR A 278 -4.56 -7.83 14.53
N GLU A 279 -4.54 -7.44 15.80
CA GLU A 279 -5.69 -6.75 16.41
C GLU A 279 -6.05 -5.49 15.62
N ASN A 280 -5.04 -4.73 15.23
CA ASN A 280 -5.24 -3.53 14.41
C ASN A 280 -5.81 -3.85 13.03
N LEU A 281 -5.36 -4.93 12.41
CA LEU A 281 -5.83 -5.42 11.11
C LEU A 281 -7.30 -5.82 11.18
N TYR A 282 -7.71 -6.58 12.20
CA TYR A 282 -9.13 -6.91 12.43
C TYR A 282 -10.01 -5.67 12.67
N LYS A 283 -9.51 -4.65 13.35
CA LYS A 283 -10.22 -3.37 13.51
C LYS A 283 -10.41 -2.68 12.15
N GLY A 284 -9.42 -2.74 11.27
CA GLY A 284 -9.49 -2.27 9.89
C GLY A 284 -10.54 -3.02 9.08
N LEU A 285 -10.47 -4.35 9.10
CA LEU A 285 -11.39 -5.25 8.41
C LEU A 285 -12.86 -4.99 8.78
N LYS A 286 -13.14 -4.87 10.08
CA LYS A 286 -14.49 -4.52 10.57
C LYS A 286 -14.98 -3.19 10.02
N LYS A 287 -14.09 -2.20 9.94
CA LYS A 287 -14.43 -0.87 9.39
C LYS A 287 -14.69 -0.91 7.90
N VAL A 288 -13.82 -1.57 7.11
CA VAL A 288 -14.01 -1.59 5.65
C VAL A 288 -15.29 -2.30 5.26
N CYS A 289 -15.63 -3.43 5.86
CA CYS A 289 -16.91 -4.11 5.61
C CYS A 289 -18.11 -3.19 5.91
N LYS A 290 -18.09 -2.52 7.07
CA LYS A 290 -19.17 -1.59 7.46
C LYS A 290 -19.30 -0.40 6.51
N VAL A 291 -18.15 0.20 6.11
CA VAL A 291 -18.14 1.36 5.21
C VAL A 291 -18.59 0.94 3.81
N SER A 292 -18.18 -0.23 3.34
CA SER A 292 -18.58 -0.77 2.03
C SER A 292 -20.11 -0.94 1.93
N ILE A 293 -20.71 -1.59 2.91
CA ILE A 293 -22.16 -1.75 2.98
C ILE A 293 -22.88 -0.39 2.99
N LYS A 294 -22.40 0.54 3.82
CA LYS A 294 -22.98 1.90 3.90
C LYS A 294 -22.84 2.64 2.58
N ALA A 295 -21.67 2.58 1.95
CA ALA A 295 -21.39 3.26 0.68
C ALA A 295 -22.31 2.74 -0.44
N ILE A 296 -22.46 1.42 -0.56
CA ILE A 296 -23.36 0.81 -1.54
C ILE A 296 -24.80 1.27 -1.27
N LYS A 297 -25.33 1.12 -0.05
CA LYS A 297 -26.70 1.53 0.30
C LYS A 297 -26.98 3.00 -0.04
N GLN A 298 -26.05 3.89 0.25
CA GLN A 298 -26.21 5.33 -0.02
C GLN A 298 -26.11 5.69 -1.50
N SER A 299 -25.44 4.85 -2.29
CA SER A 299 -25.08 5.17 -3.68
C SER A 299 -25.88 4.37 -4.71
N TYR A 300 -26.61 3.36 -4.29
CA TYR A 300 -27.22 2.33 -5.14
C TYR A 300 -28.04 2.88 -6.31
N LYS A 301 -28.81 3.94 -6.08
CA LYS A 301 -29.66 4.59 -7.09
C LYS A 301 -28.92 5.66 -7.91
N LYS A 302 -27.77 6.19 -7.42
CA LYS A 302 -27.11 7.36 -8.01
C LYS A 302 -25.90 7.02 -8.87
N TYR A 303 -25.27 5.88 -8.60
CA TYR A 303 -24.05 5.44 -9.24
C TYR A 303 -24.24 4.10 -9.93
N ASP A 304 -23.55 3.91 -11.04
CA ASP A 304 -23.68 2.69 -11.82
C ASP A 304 -22.80 1.56 -11.29
N TYR A 305 -21.61 1.90 -10.75
CA TYR A 305 -20.62 0.91 -10.33
C TYR A 305 -20.03 1.24 -8.96
N ALA A 306 -19.56 0.21 -8.25
CA ALA A 306 -18.78 0.34 -7.04
C ALA A 306 -17.45 -0.41 -7.16
N TYR A 307 -16.39 0.16 -6.61
CA TYR A 307 -15.10 -0.47 -6.41
C TYR A 307 -14.81 -0.56 -4.92
N ILE A 308 -14.56 -1.76 -4.43
CA ILE A 308 -14.23 -2.05 -3.04
C ILE A 308 -12.89 -2.80 -3.02
N HIS A 309 -11.91 -2.31 -2.27
CA HIS A 309 -10.63 -2.97 -2.13
C HIS A 309 -10.36 -3.28 -0.67
N ILE A 310 -10.32 -4.57 -0.31
CA ILE A 310 -10.02 -5.05 1.04
C ILE A 310 -8.57 -5.50 1.06
N LYS A 311 -7.76 -4.91 1.93
CA LYS A 311 -6.29 -5.11 2.00
C LYS A 311 -5.86 -6.08 3.10
N GLU A 312 -6.75 -6.42 4.00
CA GLU A 312 -6.41 -7.12 5.24
C GLU A 312 -6.00 -8.57 5.03
N THR A 313 -6.43 -9.19 3.95
CA THR A 313 -6.10 -10.59 3.59
C THR A 313 -4.67 -10.77 3.05
N ASP A 314 -3.99 -9.68 2.66
CA ASP A 314 -2.63 -9.71 2.14
C ASP A 314 -1.57 -10.01 3.22
N LEU A 315 -1.65 -9.32 4.34
CA LEU A 315 -0.64 -9.42 5.39
C LEU A 315 -0.46 -10.84 5.97
N PRO A 316 -1.53 -11.59 6.28
CA PRO A 316 -1.38 -12.95 6.79
C PRO A 316 -0.67 -13.90 5.82
N GLY A 317 -0.82 -13.70 4.49
CA GLY A 317 -0.07 -14.43 3.49
C GLY A 317 1.43 -14.16 3.59
N HIS A 318 1.82 -12.89 3.66
CA HIS A 318 3.21 -12.50 3.85
C HIS A 318 3.85 -13.00 5.13
N ASP A 319 3.07 -13.18 6.20
CA ASP A 319 3.55 -13.61 7.52
C ASP A 319 3.41 -15.13 7.76
N ASN A 320 2.99 -15.89 6.75
CA ASN A 320 2.69 -17.33 6.86
C ASN A 320 1.76 -17.63 8.05
N LYS A 321 0.66 -16.86 8.13
CA LYS A 321 -0.39 -17.00 9.14
C LYS A 321 -1.71 -17.47 8.50
N PRO A 322 -1.79 -18.72 8.04
CA PRO A 322 -2.92 -19.22 7.27
C PRO A 322 -4.24 -19.22 8.05
N PHE A 323 -4.22 -19.47 9.36
CA PHE A 323 -5.42 -19.40 10.20
C PHE A 323 -5.99 -17.99 10.29
N GLU A 324 -5.13 -16.98 10.46
CA GLU A 324 -5.56 -15.58 10.49
C GLU A 324 -6.20 -15.18 9.15
N LYS A 325 -5.60 -15.62 8.05
CA LYS A 325 -6.14 -15.36 6.71
C LYS A 325 -7.51 -16.03 6.53
N LYS A 326 -7.64 -17.30 6.92
CA LYS A 326 -8.90 -18.05 6.92
C LYS A 326 -10.00 -17.28 7.67
N LEU A 327 -9.75 -16.89 8.92
CA LEU A 327 -10.72 -16.18 9.76
C LEU A 327 -11.11 -14.82 9.17
N MET A 328 -10.20 -14.12 8.51
CA MET A 328 -10.50 -12.85 7.82
C MET A 328 -11.40 -13.07 6.60
N ILE A 329 -11.16 -14.13 5.83
CA ILE A 329 -12.00 -14.53 4.68
C ILE A 329 -13.42 -14.82 5.17
N GLU A 330 -13.58 -15.65 6.20
CA GLU A 330 -14.88 -15.97 6.80
C GLU A 330 -15.62 -14.73 7.33
N TYR A 331 -14.87 -13.79 7.92
CA TYR A 331 -15.46 -12.53 8.37
C TYR A 331 -15.98 -11.68 7.19
N ILE A 332 -15.23 -11.61 6.09
CA ILE A 332 -15.62 -10.88 4.88
C ILE A 332 -16.87 -11.54 4.29
N ASP A 333 -16.89 -12.85 4.18
CA ASP A 333 -18.04 -13.61 3.70
C ASP A 333 -19.29 -13.29 4.52
N LYS A 334 -19.22 -13.50 5.83
CA LYS A 334 -20.32 -13.31 6.77
C LYS A 334 -20.85 -11.87 6.81
N LYS A 335 -20.05 -10.85 6.47
CA LYS A 335 -20.45 -9.44 6.60
C LYS A 335 -20.71 -8.78 5.26
N LEU A 336 -19.74 -8.80 4.36
CA LEU A 336 -19.86 -8.12 3.08
C LEU A 336 -20.60 -8.99 2.06
N PHE A 337 -20.19 -10.25 1.90
CA PHE A 337 -20.79 -11.11 0.87
C PHE A 337 -22.20 -11.52 1.23
N PHE A 338 -22.55 -11.72 2.50
CA PHE A 338 -23.94 -11.86 2.93
C PHE A 338 -24.81 -10.70 2.44
N PHE A 339 -24.35 -9.45 2.60
CA PHE A 339 -25.07 -8.28 2.12
C PHE A 339 -25.15 -8.23 0.57
N LEU A 340 -24.11 -8.66 -0.12
CA LEU A 340 -24.09 -8.71 -1.58
C LEU A 340 -25.05 -9.79 -2.10
N GLU A 341 -25.10 -10.95 -1.45
CA GLU A 341 -26.07 -12.01 -1.74
C GLU A 341 -27.50 -11.50 -1.56
N GLU A 342 -27.81 -10.79 -0.47
CA GLU A 342 -29.15 -10.20 -0.26
C GLU A 342 -29.55 -9.24 -1.40
N ILE A 343 -28.58 -8.50 -1.97
CA ILE A 343 -28.85 -7.63 -3.12
C ILE A 343 -29.17 -8.47 -4.35
N CYS A 344 -28.36 -9.49 -4.65
CA CYS A 344 -28.57 -10.35 -5.82
C CYS A 344 -29.95 -11.03 -5.76
N ARG A 345 -30.32 -11.60 -4.61
CA ARG A 345 -31.65 -12.22 -4.43
C ARG A 345 -32.82 -11.25 -4.63
N LYS A 346 -32.65 -9.97 -4.32
CA LYS A 346 -33.70 -8.94 -4.53
C LYS A 346 -33.81 -8.46 -5.97
N GLU A 347 -32.75 -8.58 -6.75
CA GLU A 347 -32.79 -8.21 -8.17
C GLU A 347 -33.31 -9.37 -9.04
N GLU A 348 -33.29 -10.62 -8.53
CA GLU A 348 -33.88 -11.80 -9.19
C GLU A 348 -35.38 -11.91 -9.01
N ASN A 349 -36.00 -11.21 -8.03
CA ASN A 349 -37.43 -11.16 -7.75
C ASN A 349 -38.04 -9.83 -8.24
#